data_1f7c22cae63904c19ea132ee3f30cfa8
#
_entry.id   1f7c22cae63904c19ea132ee3f30cfa8
#
_cell.length_a   1.000
_cell.length_b   1.000
_cell.length_c   1.000
_cell.angle_alpha   90.00
_cell.angle_beta   90.00
_cell.angle_gamma   90.00
#
_symmetry.space_group_name_H-M   'P 1'
#
loop_
_entity.id
_entity.type
_entity.pdbx_description
1 polymer ?
#
loop_
_entity_poly.entity_id
_entity_poly.type
_entity_poly.pdbx_seq_one_letter_code
_entity_poly.pdbx_strand_id
1 'polypeptide(L)'
;MMKKNILIFVPMIGGGGVEKNLFIIANYLSNHFKTISIISTSKEFKTRFNKNINFISPKNKFWNKIKNRRLKILVCLYLLAKELIFKRNLKVLSFQGNLYCCLICKFFKAKVILRSNASITGWSKGYFKKILYNAISKMADKIIVNSLEFQKEYKKHFNLKTKFIYNPLNKDEIIKNSKKKINFQFYKKQTHNFINIGRLVDQKNQLLILKSFKLLAEKTNYKFKLLIIGSGENKKRLLKFIRKNNLNSSIKVTDFKKNPFPYLKKTNAFILSSIFEGLPNVILEALTLKKLVISSDCPTGPKEILDHGKGGLIFKMNNEFDLYKKIIFFIKNKSKSEKLVRHGYNRLTRFDYQKNLEEYLKILNS
;
A
#
# COMPACT_ATOMS: atom_id res chain seq x y z
N MET A 1 26.46 -8.35 -22.20
CA MET A 1 26.15 -8.46 -20.75
C MET A 1 25.34 -9.72 -20.47
N MET A 2 25.82 -10.66 -19.66
CA MET A 2 25.03 -11.83 -19.27
C MET A 2 23.79 -11.36 -18.53
N LYS A 3 22.60 -11.70 -19.02
CA LYS A 3 21.33 -11.39 -18.36
C LYS A 3 21.29 -12.16 -17.04
N LYS A 4 21.31 -11.44 -15.91
CA LYS A 4 21.33 -11.99 -14.56
C LYS A 4 19.99 -12.66 -14.21
N ASN A 5 20.02 -13.62 -13.26
CA ASN A 5 18.85 -14.28 -12.72
C ASN A 5 18.41 -13.58 -11.43
N ILE A 6 17.13 -13.23 -11.33
CA ILE A 6 16.55 -12.56 -10.15
C ILE A 6 15.53 -13.48 -9.49
N LEU A 7 15.62 -13.58 -8.17
CA LEU A 7 14.64 -14.28 -7.36
C LEU A 7 13.91 -13.26 -6.47
N ILE A 8 12.59 -13.20 -6.55
CA ILE A 8 11.75 -12.33 -5.73
C ILE A 8 11.16 -13.16 -4.59
N PHE A 9 11.44 -12.75 -3.35
CA PHE A 9 10.95 -13.42 -2.15
C PHE A 9 9.74 -12.67 -1.59
N VAL A 10 8.58 -13.33 -1.64
CA VAL A 10 7.30 -12.78 -1.16
C VAL A 10 6.40 -13.91 -0.63
N PRO A 11 6.57 -14.36 0.61
CA PRO A 11 5.89 -15.54 1.17
C PRO A 11 4.38 -15.54 1.02
N MET A 12 3.75 -14.38 1.03
CA MET A 12 2.29 -14.25 0.88
C MET A 12 1.94 -13.09 -0.04
N ILE A 13 0.97 -13.34 -0.91
CA ILE A 13 0.40 -12.32 -1.79
C ILE A 13 -1.07 -12.14 -1.39
N GLY A 14 -1.47 -10.91 -1.12
CA GLY A 14 -2.85 -10.53 -0.82
C GLY A 14 -3.36 -9.48 -1.80
N GLY A 15 -4.36 -8.71 -1.41
CA GLY A 15 -4.93 -7.64 -2.22
C GLY A 15 -4.44 -6.23 -1.87
N GLY A 16 -3.34 -6.09 -1.13
CA GLY A 16 -2.88 -4.81 -0.59
C GLY A 16 -2.01 -3.98 -1.53
N GLY A 17 -1.54 -2.83 -1.03
CA GLY A 17 -0.70 -1.91 -1.80
C GLY A 17 0.70 -2.43 -2.09
N VAL A 18 1.26 -3.26 -1.20
CA VAL A 18 2.58 -3.90 -1.40
C VAL A 18 2.54 -4.83 -2.60
N GLU A 19 1.48 -5.62 -2.69
CA GLU A 19 1.28 -6.60 -3.75
C GLU A 19 0.99 -5.96 -5.11
N LYS A 20 0.30 -4.80 -5.13
CA LYS A 20 0.17 -4.02 -6.38
C LYS A 20 1.53 -3.65 -6.94
N ASN A 21 2.42 -3.13 -6.09
CA ASN A 21 3.78 -2.79 -6.50
C ASN A 21 4.60 -4.02 -6.90
N LEU A 22 4.42 -5.15 -6.22
CA LEU A 22 5.06 -6.41 -6.59
C LEU A 22 4.71 -6.81 -8.03
N PHE A 23 3.42 -6.81 -8.41
CA PHE A 23 3.00 -7.17 -9.76
C PHE A 23 3.60 -6.24 -10.81
N ILE A 24 3.58 -4.93 -10.55
CA ILE A 24 4.13 -3.93 -11.46
C ILE A 24 5.64 -4.15 -11.65
N ILE A 25 6.39 -4.24 -10.55
CA ILE A 25 7.85 -4.35 -10.57
C ILE A 25 8.28 -5.69 -11.17
N ALA A 26 7.67 -6.81 -10.77
CA ALA A 26 8.04 -8.13 -11.27
C ALA A 26 7.78 -8.28 -12.78
N ASN A 27 6.61 -7.81 -13.26
CA ASN A 27 6.27 -7.86 -14.68
C ASN A 27 7.20 -6.97 -15.52
N TYR A 28 7.56 -5.78 -15.04
CA TYR A 28 8.53 -4.94 -15.71
C TYR A 28 9.91 -5.62 -15.79
N LEU A 29 10.42 -6.12 -14.65
CA LEU A 29 11.72 -6.78 -14.60
C LEU A 29 11.79 -8.03 -15.46
N SER A 30 10.69 -8.74 -15.66
CA SER A 30 10.66 -9.96 -16.49
C SER A 30 10.99 -9.70 -17.97
N ASN A 31 10.90 -8.47 -18.43
CA ASN A 31 11.28 -8.07 -19.80
C ASN A 31 12.77 -7.73 -19.91
N HIS A 32 13.50 -7.58 -18.79
CA HIS A 32 14.88 -7.09 -18.75
C HIS A 32 15.90 -8.11 -18.22
N PHE A 33 15.44 -9.14 -17.51
CA PHE A 33 16.30 -10.20 -16.96
C PHE A 33 16.12 -11.53 -17.71
N LYS A 34 17.13 -12.40 -17.65
CA LYS A 34 17.08 -13.73 -18.29
C LYS A 34 15.97 -14.59 -17.68
N THR A 35 15.94 -14.66 -16.35
CA THR A 35 14.90 -15.36 -15.59
C THR A 35 14.48 -14.54 -14.37
N ILE A 36 13.18 -14.46 -14.16
CA ILE A 36 12.59 -13.99 -12.91
C ILE A 36 11.87 -15.16 -12.26
N SER A 37 12.26 -15.48 -11.03
CA SER A 37 11.57 -16.48 -10.21
C SER A 37 10.90 -15.80 -9.02
N ILE A 38 9.69 -16.23 -8.66
CA ILE A 38 8.96 -15.71 -7.48
C ILE A 38 8.70 -16.87 -6.53
N ILE A 39 9.16 -16.74 -5.28
CA ILE A 39 8.82 -17.68 -4.20
C ILE A 39 7.63 -17.16 -3.42
N SER A 40 6.53 -17.92 -3.43
CA SER A 40 5.31 -17.60 -2.66
C SER A 40 4.44 -18.82 -2.41
N THR A 41 3.72 -18.82 -1.29
CA THR A 41 2.67 -19.83 -1.04
C THR A 41 1.36 -19.52 -1.78
N SER A 42 1.17 -18.32 -2.32
CA SER A 42 -0.11 -17.80 -2.87
C SER A 42 -0.21 -18.06 -4.37
N LYS A 43 -0.42 -19.31 -4.76
CA LYS A 43 -0.52 -19.75 -6.18
C LYS A 43 -1.63 -19.08 -6.97
N GLU A 44 -2.71 -18.71 -6.30
CA GLU A 44 -3.90 -18.08 -6.88
C GLU A 44 -3.61 -16.75 -7.59
N PHE A 45 -2.48 -16.11 -7.26
CA PHE A 45 -2.06 -14.87 -7.89
C PHE A 45 -1.12 -15.06 -9.09
N LYS A 46 -0.77 -16.30 -9.45
CA LYS A 46 0.16 -16.59 -10.56
C LYS A 46 -0.28 -15.94 -11.88
N THR A 47 -1.57 -15.90 -12.15
CA THR A 47 -2.15 -15.32 -13.38
C THR A 47 -1.99 -13.79 -13.49
N ARG A 48 -1.56 -13.12 -12.44
CA ARG A 48 -1.27 -11.67 -12.44
C ARG A 48 0.15 -11.34 -12.88
N PHE A 49 0.99 -12.35 -13.02
CA PHE A 49 2.36 -12.21 -13.49
C PHE A 49 2.47 -12.59 -14.96
N ASN A 50 3.45 -12.04 -15.65
CA ASN A 50 3.79 -12.41 -17.02
C ASN A 50 4.11 -13.91 -17.12
N LYS A 51 3.81 -14.52 -18.25
CA LYS A 51 3.98 -15.98 -18.48
C LYS A 51 5.44 -16.46 -18.36
N ASN A 52 6.40 -15.59 -18.63
CA ASN A 52 7.84 -15.86 -18.52
C ASN A 52 8.38 -15.80 -17.09
N ILE A 53 7.56 -15.46 -16.09
CA ILE A 53 7.94 -15.48 -14.67
C ILE A 53 7.76 -16.89 -14.12
N ASN A 54 8.85 -17.46 -13.60
CA ASN A 54 8.82 -18.77 -12.93
C ASN A 54 8.24 -18.62 -11.51
N PHE A 55 7.13 -19.31 -11.23
CA PHE A 55 6.46 -19.25 -9.93
C PHE A 55 6.75 -20.49 -9.09
N ILE A 56 7.59 -20.34 -8.07
CA ILE A 56 8.03 -21.40 -7.15
C ILE A 56 7.14 -21.39 -5.91
N SER A 57 6.47 -22.51 -5.69
CA SER A 57 5.56 -22.65 -4.56
C SER A 57 5.50 -24.11 -4.08
N PRO A 58 5.07 -24.35 -2.83
CA PRO A 58 4.91 -25.70 -2.32
C PRO A 58 3.97 -26.53 -3.22
N LYS A 59 4.32 -27.80 -3.47
CA LYS A 59 3.50 -28.69 -4.32
C LYS A 59 2.11 -28.94 -3.73
N ASN A 60 2.02 -29.14 -2.41
CA ASN A 60 0.79 -29.47 -1.72
C ASN A 60 -0.16 -28.26 -1.60
N LYS A 61 -1.42 -28.44 -2.00
CA LYS A 61 -2.51 -27.42 -1.90
C LYS A 61 -2.85 -27.05 -0.44
N PHE A 62 -2.47 -27.87 0.54
CA PHE A 62 -2.61 -27.59 1.96
C PHE A 62 -2.07 -26.20 2.36
N TRP A 63 -0.93 -25.79 1.79
CA TRP A 63 -0.28 -24.50 2.09
C TRP A 63 -1.13 -23.28 1.73
N ASN A 64 -2.05 -23.38 0.78
CA ASN A 64 -2.96 -22.31 0.42
C ASN A 64 -4.00 -22.05 1.53
N LYS A 65 -4.39 -23.13 2.27
CA LYS A 65 -5.39 -23.06 3.33
C LYS A 65 -4.83 -22.54 4.67
N ILE A 66 -3.51 -22.63 4.88
CA ILE A 66 -2.87 -22.19 6.12
C ILE A 66 -2.99 -20.66 6.24
N LYS A 67 -3.58 -20.20 7.34
CA LYS A 67 -3.67 -18.76 7.69
C LYS A 67 -2.43 -18.29 8.45
N ASN A 68 -1.67 -19.19 9.08
CA ASN A 68 -0.52 -18.83 9.90
C ASN A 68 0.63 -18.27 9.04
N ARG A 69 0.89 -16.96 9.23
CA ARG A 69 1.93 -16.23 8.50
C ARG A 69 3.33 -16.77 8.74
N ARG A 70 3.66 -17.21 9.97
CA ARG A 70 4.99 -17.71 10.31
C ARG A 70 5.31 -19.00 9.57
N LEU A 71 4.37 -19.94 9.52
CA LEU A 71 4.52 -21.18 8.76
C LEU A 71 4.72 -20.94 7.27
N LYS A 72 3.97 -20.00 6.68
CA LYS A 72 4.16 -19.62 5.26
C LYS A 72 5.56 -19.07 5.00
N ILE A 73 6.09 -18.25 5.91
CA ILE A 73 7.46 -17.74 5.81
C ILE A 73 8.46 -18.88 5.87
N LEU A 74 8.35 -19.79 6.85
CA LEU A 74 9.29 -20.93 7.01
C LEU A 74 9.36 -21.80 5.75
N VAL A 75 8.22 -22.15 5.17
CA VAL A 75 8.20 -22.93 3.92
C VAL A 75 8.84 -22.19 2.76
N CYS A 76 8.59 -20.88 2.64
CA CYS A 76 9.25 -20.10 1.59
C CYS A 76 10.75 -19.94 1.82
N LEU A 77 11.23 -19.91 3.08
CA LEU A 77 12.66 -19.92 3.40
C LEU A 77 13.31 -21.25 3.02
N TYR A 78 12.64 -22.37 3.26
CA TYR A 78 13.09 -23.70 2.77
C TYR A 78 13.22 -23.71 1.24
N LEU A 79 12.22 -23.21 0.51
CA LEU A 79 12.28 -23.12 -0.95
C LEU A 79 13.39 -22.16 -1.42
N LEU A 80 13.62 -21.06 -0.69
CA LEU A 80 14.72 -20.15 -0.98
C LEU A 80 16.07 -20.82 -0.81
N ALA A 81 16.29 -21.52 0.31
CA ALA A 81 17.52 -22.25 0.57
C ALA A 81 17.80 -23.29 -0.55
N LYS A 82 16.77 -24.07 -0.94
CA LYS A 82 16.87 -25.01 -2.06
C LYS A 82 17.31 -24.33 -3.35
N GLU A 83 16.70 -23.21 -3.74
CA GLU A 83 17.08 -22.48 -4.95
C GLU A 83 18.53 -21.94 -4.88
N LEU A 84 18.98 -21.50 -3.70
CA LEU A 84 20.33 -20.98 -3.50
C LEU A 84 21.41 -22.07 -3.53
N ILE A 85 21.09 -23.31 -3.12
CA ILE A 85 21.99 -24.46 -3.23
C ILE A 85 22.22 -24.81 -4.70
N PHE A 86 21.15 -24.88 -5.50
CA PHE A 86 21.25 -25.37 -6.87
C PHE A 86 21.60 -24.30 -7.90
N LYS A 87 21.42 -22.99 -7.58
CA LYS A 87 21.64 -21.89 -8.52
C LYS A 87 22.64 -20.88 -7.96
N ARG A 88 23.86 -20.91 -8.46
CA ARG A 88 24.90 -19.92 -8.14
C ARG A 88 24.56 -18.55 -8.79
N ASN A 89 25.02 -17.47 -8.19
CA ASN A 89 24.88 -16.07 -8.70
C ASN A 89 23.45 -15.56 -8.79
N LEU A 90 22.53 -16.01 -7.92
CA LEU A 90 21.21 -15.42 -7.78
C LEU A 90 21.27 -14.11 -7.00
N LYS A 91 20.56 -13.09 -7.49
CA LYS A 91 20.23 -11.91 -6.69
C LYS A 91 18.80 -12.05 -6.16
N VAL A 92 18.65 -11.84 -4.87
CA VAL A 92 17.36 -11.96 -4.19
C VAL A 92 16.79 -10.59 -3.88
N LEU A 93 15.56 -10.30 -4.35
CA LEU A 93 14.79 -9.10 -4.01
C LEU A 93 13.67 -9.49 -3.03
N SER A 94 13.78 -9.09 -1.77
CA SER A 94 12.80 -9.41 -0.74
C SER A 94 11.75 -8.32 -0.58
N PHE A 95 10.47 -8.69 -0.69
CA PHE A 95 9.31 -7.82 -0.45
C PHE A 95 8.68 -8.01 0.92
N GLN A 96 8.85 -9.17 1.54
CA GLN A 96 8.28 -9.53 2.84
C GLN A 96 9.19 -10.53 3.55
N GLY A 97 9.14 -10.54 4.91
CA GLY A 97 9.98 -11.44 5.69
C GLY A 97 11.48 -11.10 5.60
N ASN A 98 11.78 -9.83 5.40
CA ASN A 98 13.10 -9.30 5.04
C ASN A 98 14.25 -9.82 5.91
N LEU A 99 14.06 -9.87 7.25
CA LEU A 99 15.12 -10.32 8.16
C LEU A 99 15.47 -11.78 7.92
N TYR A 100 14.47 -12.64 7.86
CA TYR A 100 14.69 -14.08 7.66
C TYR A 100 15.27 -14.36 6.27
N CYS A 101 14.78 -13.66 5.25
CA CYS A 101 15.31 -13.75 3.89
C CYS A 101 16.79 -13.33 3.85
N CYS A 102 17.15 -12.23 4.53
CA CYS A 102 18.51 -11.73 4.61
C CYS A 102 19.45 -12.76 5.24
N LEU A 103 19.08 -13.34 6.39
CA LEU A 103 19.88 -14.37 7.08
C LEU A 103 20.16 -15.58 6.18
N ILE A 104 19.13 -16.13 5.54
CA ILE A 104 19.29 -17.27 4.61
C ILE A 104 20.19 -16.89 3.44
N CYS A 105 19.98 -15.72 2.81
CA CYS A 105 20.82 -15.29 1.70
C CYS A 105 22.29 -15.14 2.11
N LYS A 106 22.56 -14.58 3.29
CA LYS A 106 23.94 -14.42 3.76
C LYS A 106 24.60 -15.74 4.14
N PHE A 107 23.85 -16.67 4.72
CA PHE A 107 24.35 -18.02 4.96
C PHE A 107 24.83 -18.69 3.66
N PHE A 108 24.09 -18.54 2.56
CA PHE A 108 24.46 -19.06 1.24
C PHE A 108 25.31 -18.08 0.39
N LYS A 109 25.87 -17.02 0.97
CA LYS A 109 26.69 -16.00 0.30
C LYS A 109 26.01 -15.35 -0.93
N ALA A 110 24.67 -15.31 -0.96
CA ALA A 110 23.90 -14.72 -2.03
C ALA A 110 23.68 -13.22 -1.82
N LYS A 111 23.64 -12.44 -2.92
CA LYS A 111 23.31 -11.00 -2.87
C LYS A 111 21.82 -10.81 -2.57
N VAL A 112 21.52 -9.97 -1.55
CA VAL A 112 20.16 -9.71 -1.11
C VAL A 112 19.85 -8.21 -1.05
N ILE A 113 18.74 -7.84 -1.70
CA ILE A 113 18.21 -6.49 -1.70
C ILE A 113 16.88 -6.52 -0.96
N LEU A 114 16.77 -5.73 0.10
CA LEU A 114 15.56 -5.67 0.93
C LEU A 114 14.70 -4.49 0.48
N ARG A 115 13.42 -4.73 0.22
CA ARG A 115 12.45 -3.66 0.02
C ARG A 115 11.60 -3.48 1.28
N SER A 116 11.76 -2.36 1.96
CA SER A 116 10.97 -2.01 3.13
C SER A 116 9.66 -1.31 2.73
N ASN A 117 8.54 -1.81 3.26
CA ASN A 117 7.20 -1.37 2.93
C ASN A 117 6.42 -0.78 4.11
N ALA A 118 7.00 -0.78 5.32
CA ALA A 118 6.32 -0.33 6.52
C ALA A 118 7.28 0.44 7.43
N SER A 119 6.77 1.50 8.08
CA SER A 119 7.52 2.31 9.04
C SER A 119 8.11 1.44 10.15
N ILE A 120 9.34 1.76 10.54
CA ILE A 120 10.03 1.12 11.65
C ILE A 120 9.26 1.34 12.95
N THR A 121 8.74 2.54 13.13
CA THR A 121 7.96 2.93 14.32
C THR A 121 6.63 2.21 14.42
N GLY A 122 6.05 1.75 13.31
CA GLY A 122 4.75 1.08 13.26
C GLY A 122 4.75 -0.39 13.71
N TRP A 123 5.89 -1.12 13.63
CA TRP A 123 5.91 -2.56 13.91
C TRP A 123 6.99 -3.02 14.89
N SER A 124 7.98 -2.21 15.22
CA SER A 124 9.02 -2.56 16.18
C SER A 124 8.86 -1.80 17.49
N LYS A 125 7.99 -2.30 18.37
CA LYS A 125 7.76 -1.69 19.69
C LYS A 125 8.77 -2.09 20.76
N GLY A 126 9.74 -3.00 20.51
CA GLY A 126 10.71 -3.49 21.49
C GLY A 126 12.14 -3.11 21.17
N TYR A 127 12.94 -2.71 22.17
CA TYR A 127 14.35 -2.34 22.04
C TYR A 127 15.19 -3.45 21.38
N PHE A 128 15.11 -4.68 21.88
CA PHE A 128 15.82 -5.84 21.32
C PHE A 128 15.45 -6.12 19.86
N LYS A 129 14.17 -5.97 19.49
CA LYS A 129 13.75 -6.14 18.10
C LYS A 129 14.37 -5.10 17.18
N LYS A 130 14.55 -3.87 17.65
CA LYS A 130 15.23 -2.80 16.89
C LYS A 130 16.70 -3.11 16.67
N ILE A 131 17.41 -3.57 17.71
CA ILE A 131 18.83 -3.96 17.63
C ILE A 131 18.98 -5.10 16.62
N LEU A 132 18.20 -6.16 16.75
CA LEU A 132 18.25 -7.31 15.85
C LEU A 132 17.93 -6.91 14.40
N TYR A 133 16.92 -6.06 14.23
CA TYR A 133 16.58 -5.54 12.90
C TYR A 133 17.74 -4.75 12.30
N ASN A 134 18.36 -3.88 13.07
CA ASN A 134 19.51 -3.09 12.64
C ASN A 134 20.68 -3.98 12.24
N ALA A 135 21.06 -4.94 13.10
CA ALA A 135 22.16 -5.86 12.85
C ALA A 135 21.97 -6.66 11.57
N ILE A 136 20.78 -7.27 11.39
CA ILE A 136 20.48 -8.05 10.17
C ILE A 136 20.37 -7.17 8.94
N SER A 137 19.78 -5.97 9.07
CA SER A 137 19.64 -5.05 7.94
C SER A 137 20.98 -4.54 7.43
N LYS A 138 21.99 -4.40 8.31
CA LYS A 138 23.37 -4.05 7.94
C LYS A 138 24.03 -5.11 7.05
N MET A 139 23.60 -6.35 7.14
CA MET A 139 24.12 -7.44 6.32
C MET A 139 23.59 -7.40 4.87
N ALA A 140 22.49 -6.71 4.61
CA ALA A 140 21.92 -6.62 3.26
C ALA A 140 22.84 -5.82 2.32
N ASP A 141 22.93 -6.24 1.05
CA ASP A 141 23.73 -5.51 0.05
C ASP A 141 23.13 -4.16 -0.29
N LYS A 142 21.81 -4.08 -0.33
CA LYS A 142 21.06 -2.82 -0.49
C LYS A 142 19.71 -2.88 0.19
N ILE A 143 19.24 -1.71 0.63
CA ILE A 143 17.88 -1.53 1.19
C ILE A 143 17.17 -0.48 0.36
N ILE A 144 16.01 -0.85 -0.19
CA ILE A 144 15.12 0.05 -0.92
C ILE A 144 13.98 0.46 0.01
N VAL A 145 13.74 1.76 0.09
CA VAL A 145 12.59 2.37 0.79
C VAL A 145 11.72 3.12 -0.21
N ASN A 146 10.45 3.29 0.09
CA ASN A 146 9.50 3.86 -0.86
C ASN A 146 9.08 5.31 -0.57
N SER A 147 9.71 5.97 0.40
CA SER A 147 9.51 7.39 0.69
C SER A 147 10.79 8.03 1.25
N LEU A 148 10.91 9.35 1.10
CA LEU A 148 12.01 10.15 1.68
C LEU A 148 11.92 10.16 3.21
N GLU A 149 10.71 10.18 3.76
CA GLU A 149 10.49 10.09 5.21
C GLU A 149 11.05 8.77 5.76
N PHE A 150 10.84 7.65 5.06
CA PHE A 150 11.44 6.36 5.41
C PHE A 150 12.96 6.38 5.34
N GLN A 151 13.52 7.00 4.31
CA GLN A 151 14.96 7.15 4.19
C GLN A 151 15.55 7.90 5.40
N LYS A 152 14.88 8.98 5.81
CA LYS A 152 15.26 9.74 7.02
C LYS A 152 15.13 8.90 8.30
N GLU A 153 14.05 8.11 8.45
CA GLU A 153 13.88 7.20 9.59
C GLU A 153 15.00 6.16 9.69
N TYR A 154 15.36 5.51 8.57
CA TYR A 154 16.45 4.53 8.55
C TYR A 154 17.80 5.15 8.90
N LYS A 155 18.09 6.35 8.41
CA LYS A 155 19.29 7.10 8.77
C LYS A 155 19.30 7.47 10.26
N LYS A 156 18.17 8.02 10.76
CA LYS A 156 18.06 8.49 12.14
C LYS A 156 18.15 7.36 13.17
N HIS A 157 17.43 6.25 12.94
CA HIS A 157 17.29 5.19 13.95
C HIS A 157 18.32 4.07 13.84
N PHE A 158 18.88 3.84 12.66
CA PHE A 158 19.77 2.71 12.40
C PHE A 158 21.11 3.10 11.78
N ASN A 159 21.31 4.37 11.44
CA ASN A 159 22.47 4.85 10.69
C ASN A 159 22.73 4.01 9.41
N LEU A 160 21.64 3.62 8.71
CA LEU A 160 21.69 2.82 7.51
C LEU A 160 21.52 3.68 6.26
N LYS A 161 22.38 3.49 5.27
CA LYS A 161 22.21 4.04 3.92
C LYS A 161 21.14 3.23 3.18
N THR A 162 20.12 3.89 2.70
CA THR A 162 19.06 3.26 1.92
C THR A 162 18.90 3.95 0.56
N LYS A 163 18.47 3.19 -0.44
CA LYS A 163 18.09 3.76 -1.73
C LYS A 163 16.58 4.03 -1.72
N PHE A 164 16.22 5.23 -2.04
CA PHE A 164 14.85 5.66 -2.13
C PHE A 164 14.33 5.49 -3.56
N ILE A 165 13.16 4.83 -3.72
CA ILE A 165 12.42 4.70 -4.98
C ILE A 165 10.93 4.76 -4.67
N TYR A 166 10.22 5.74 -5.21
CA TYR A 166 8.77 5.81 -5.07
C TYR A 166 8.05 4.60 -5.69
N ASN A 167 6.84 4.34 -5.22
CA ASN A 167 5.96 3.37 -5.85
C ASN A 167 5.65 3.82 -7.29
N PRO A 168 5.87 2.98 -8.32
CA PRO A 168 5.54 3.32 -9.69
C PRO A 168 4.03 3.44 -9.88
N LEU A 169 3.57 4.58 -10.41
CA LEU A 169 2.15 4.91 -10.57
C LEU A 169 1.74 4.81 -12.05
N ASN A 170 0.98 3.78 -12.40
CA ASN A 170 0.39 3.64 -13.73
C ASN A 170 -0.93 4.44 -13.81
N LYS A 171 -0.84 5.72 -14.17
CA LYS A 171 -2.00 6.62 -14.29
C LYS A 171 -2.98 6.15 -15.34
N ASP A 172 -2.49 5.70 -16.50
CA ASP A 172 -3.33 5.31 -17.64
C ASP A 172 -4.18 4.09 -17.30
N GLU A 173 -3.61 3.11 -16.61
CA GLU A 173 -4.35 1.94 -16.13
C GLU A 173 -5.45 2.33 -15.14
N ILE A 174 -5.17 3.25 -14.20
CA ILE A 174 -6.16 3.75 -13.24
C ILE A 174 -7.30 4.45 -13.99
N ILE A 175 -6.97 5.35 -14.91
CA ILE A 175 -7.96 6.10 -15.70
C ILE A 175 -8.78 5.14 -16.55
N LYS A 176 -8.15 4.19 -17.28
CA LYS A 176 -8.83 3.17 -18.08
C LYS A 176 -9.80 2.34 -17.22
N ASN A 177 -9.33 1.83 -16.09
CA ASN A 177 -10.15 1.01 -15.21
C ASN A 177 -11.26 1.80 -14.52
N SER A 178 -11.12 3.12 -14.33
CA SER A 178 -12.15 3.99 -13.74
C SER A 178 -13.35 4.23 -14.68
N LYS A 179 -13.18 4.00 -15.99
CA LYS A 179 -14.23 4.15 -17.00
C LYS A 179 -15.14 2.92 -17.11
N LYS A 180 -14.79 1.80 -16.47
CA LYS A 180 -15.62 0.57 -16.51
C LYS A 180 -16.99 0.83 -15.89
N LYS A 181 -18.03 0.39 -16.59
CA LYS A 181 -19.42 0.50 -16.11
C LYS A 181 -19.61 -0.31 -14.84
N ILE A 182 -20.33 0.25 -13.87
CA ILE A 182 -20.76 -0.40 -12.64
C ILE A 182 -22.22 -0.07 -12.36
N ASN A 183 -22.99 -1.05 -11.94
CA ASN A 183 -24.33 -0.80 -11.40
C ASN A 183 -24.18 -0.35 -9.94
N PHE A 184 -24.24 0.98 -9.70
CA PHE A 184 -24.04 1.57 -8.40
C PHE A 184 -24.83 2.86 -8.25
N GLN A 185 -25.92 2.82 -7.49
CA GLN A 185 -26.88 3.93 -7.33
C GLN A 185 -26.81 4.61 -5.96
N PHE A 186 -25.85 4.23 -5.09
CA PHE A 186 -25.76 4.75 -3.73
C PHE A 186 -25.43 6.24 -3.67
N TYR A 187 -24.55 6.72 -4.57
CA TYR A 187 -24.22 8.14 -4.66
C TYR A 187 -25.33 8.93 -5.40
N LYS A 188 -25.67 10.10 -4.87
CA LYS A 188 -26.65 11.01 -5.47
C LYS A 188 -25.98 12.33 -5.88
N LYS A 189 -26.46 12.96 -6.95
CA LYS A 189 -25.91 14.24 -7.44
C LYS A 189 -25.98 15.37 -6.40
N GLN A 190 -27.04 15.39 -5.61
CA GLN A 190 -27.30 16.42 -4.58
C GLN A 190 -26.61 16.13 -3.24
N THR A 191 -25.70 15.18 -3.15
CA THR A 191 -25.00 14.82 -1.91
C THR A 191 -23.50 15.00 -2.06
N HIS A 192 -22.82 15.30 -0.95
CA HIS A 192 -21.37 15.21 -0.87
C HIS A 192 -20.96 13.75 -0.74
N ASN A 193 -20.32 13.21 -1.78
CA ASN A 193 -19.98 11.80 -1.89
C ASN A 193 -18.53 11.53 -1.47
N PHE A 194 -18.35 10.70 -0.45
CA PHE A 194 -17.05 10.34 0.13
C PHE A 194 -16.77 8.85 -0.04
N ILE A 195 -15.49 8.49 -0.06
CA ILE A 195 -15.04 7.10 -0.11
C ILE A 195 -13.83 6.87 0.79
N ASN A 196 -13.80 5.70 1.43
CA ASN A 196 -12.61 5.10 2.01
C ASN A 196 -12.39 3.73 1.37
N ILE A 197 -11.15 3.39 1.04
CA ILE A 197 -10.76 2.11 0.43
C ILE A 197 -9.58 1.55 1.20
N GLY A 198 -9.75 0.37 1.82
CA GLY A 198 -8.69 -0.28 2.57
C GLY A 198 -9.15 -1.49 3.35
N ARG A 199 -8.20 -2.25 3.91
CA ARG A 199 -8.53 -3.35 4.83
C ARG A 199 -9.29 -2.81 6.05
N LEU A 200 -10.28 -3.55 6.52
CA LEU A 200 -11.05 -3.17 7.71
C LEU A 200 -10.37 -3.72 8.98
N VAL A 201 -9.27 -3.07 9.36
CA VAL A 201 -8.41 -3.43 10.51
C VAL A 201 -8.07 -2.19 11.32
N ASP A 202 -7.63 -2.36 12.57
CA ASP A 202 -7.34 -1.23 13.49
C ASP A 202 -6.34 -0.23 12.91
N GLN A 203 -5.33 -0.69 12.17
CA GLN A 203 -4.38 0.18 11.48
C GLN A 203 -5.06 1.24 10.59
N LYS A 204 -6.19 0.90 9.95
CA LYS A 204 -6.89 1.79 9.01
C LYS A 204 -7.92 2.70 9.69
N ASN A 205 -8.28 2.41 10.92
CA ASN A 205 -9.09 3.25 11.82
C ASN A 205 -10.37 3.84 11.18
N GLN A 206 -11.13 3.01 10.42
CA GLN A 206 -12.37 3.47 9.79
C GLN A 206 -13.42 3.90 10.80
N LEU A 207 -13.36 3.42 12.05
CA LEU A 207 -14.27 3.84 13.11
C LEU A 207 -14.17 5.36 13.37
N LEU A 208 -12.99 5.93 13.29
CA LEU A 208 -12.78 7.39 13.39
C LEU A 208 -13.54 8.14 12.30
N ILE A 209 -13.52 7.63 11.04
CA ILE A 209 -14.34 8.20 9.96
C ILE A 209 -15.82 8.18 10.34
N LEU A 210 -16.33 7.04 10.82
CA LEU A 210 -17.74 6.92 11.21
C LEU A 210 -18.13 7.91 12.32
N LYS A 211 -17.26 8.11 13.32
CA LYS A 211 -17.48 9.10 14.38
C LYS A 211 -17.55 10.52 13.83
N SER A 212 -16.67 10.89 12.89
CA SER A 212 -16.67 12.21 12.26
C SER A 212 -17.93 12.44 11.43
N PHE A 213 -18.43 11.41 10.72
CA PHE A 213 -19.68 11.50 9.96
C PHE A 213 -20.92 11.50 10.84
N LYS A 214 -20.87 10.89 12.03
CA LYS A 214 -21.90 11.07 13.05
C LYS A 214 -21.99 12.54 13.47
N LEU A 215 -20.87 13.16 13.80
CA LEU A 215 -20.83 14.61 14.11
C LEU A 215 -21.36 15.45 12.95
N LEU A 216 -21.07 15.10 11.69
CA LEU A 216 -21.60 15.80 10.52
C LEU A 216 -23.13 15.70 10.46
N ALA A 217 -23.69 14.52 10.70
CA ALA A 217 -25.15 14.31 10.71
C ALA A 217 -25.86 15.05 11.84
N GLU A 218 -25.24 15.08 13.04
CA GLU A 218 -25.82 15.70 14.23
C GLU A 218 -25.72 17.24 14.23
N LYS A 219 -24.64 17.78 13.67
CA LYS A 219 -24.34 19.22 13.78
C LYS A 219 -24.65 20.01 12.51
N THR A 220 -25.12 19.37 11.44
CA THR A 220 -25.37 20.06 10.16
C THR A 220 -26.48 19.40 9.36
N ASN A 221 -27.08 20.17 8.45
CA ASN A 221 -28.09 19.70 7.49
C ASN A 221 -27.46 19.24 6.14
N TYR A 222 -26.13 19.09 6.06
CA TYR A 222 -25.49 18.66 4.81
C TYR A 222 -25.84 17.22 4.45
N LYS A 223 -26.36 17.02 3.24
CA LYS A 223 -26.63 15.69 2.69
C LYS A 223 -25.33 15.06 2.20
N PHE A 224 -24.99 13.89 2.72
CA PHE A 224 -23.77 13.17 2.37
C PHE A 224 -24.02 11.67 2.11
N LYS A 225 -23.08 11.04 1.39
CA LYS A 225 -22.95 9.61 1.23
C LYS A 225 -21.50 9.20 1.46
N LEU A 226 -21.27 8.20 2.29
CA LEU A 226 -19.96 7.62 2.55
C LEU A 226 -19.95 6.15 2.16
N LEU A 227 -19.07 5.77 1.23
CA LEU A 227 -18.81 4.39 0.87
C LEU A 227 -17.49 3.93 1.47
N ILE A 228 -17.50 2.84 2.22
CA ILE A 228 -16.31 2.16 2.72
C ILE A 228 -16.16 0.85 1.96
N ILE A 229 -15.05 0.67 1.22
CA ILE A 229 -14.75 -0.55 0.46
C ILE A 229 -13.59 -1.29 1.12
N GLY A 230 -13.83 -2.52 1.56
CA GLY A 230 -12.79 -3.36 2.13
C GLY A 230 -13.31 -4.59 2.84
N SER A 231 -12.37 -5.45 3.24
CA SER A 231 -12.64 -6.63 4.06
C SER A 231 -11.67 -6.64 5.25
N GLY A 232 -12.08 -7.25 6.34
CA GLY A 232 -11.28 -7.36 7.55
C GLY A 232 -12.14 -7.57 8.81
N GLU A 233 -11.47 -7.82 9.91
CA GLU A 233 -12.04 -8.19 11.20
C GLU A 233 -12.99 -7.12 11.78
N ASN A 234 -12.73 -5.85 11.48
CA ASN A 234 -13.53 -4.73 12.00
C ASN A 234 -14.88 -4.54 11.28
N LYS A 235 -15.20 -5.31 10.22
CA LYS A 235 -16.44 -5.12 9.45
C LYS A 235 -17.69 -5.16 10.35
N LYS A 236 -17.80 -6.16 11.23
CA LYS A 236 -18.94 -6.29 12.16
C LYS A 236 -19.08 -5.08 13.09
N ARG A 237 -17.93 -4.58 13.62
CA ARG A 237 -17.88 -3.41 14.51
C ARG A 237 -18.35 -2.13 13.80
N LEU A 238 -17.92 -1.92 12.55
CA LEU A 238 -18.35 -0.77 11.75
C LEU A 238 -19.84 -0.81 11.46
N LEU A 239 -20.38 -1.96 11.04
CA LEU A 239 -21.82 -2.13 10.79
C LEU A 239 -22.66 -1.93 12.04
N LYS A 240 -22.22 -2.41 13.22
CA LYS A 240 -22.88 -2.17 14.50
C LYS A 240 -22.93 -0.68 14.83
N PHE A 241 -21.84 0.06 14.63
CA PHE A 241 -21.78 1.51 14.86
C PHE A 241 -22.77 2.27 13.95
N ILE A 242 -22.79 1.94 12.65
CA ILE A 242 -23.69 2.57 11.67
C ILE A 242 -25.15 2.39 12.07
N ARG A 243 -25.56 1.15 12.44
CA ARG A 243 -26.92 0.85 12.88
C ARG A 243 -27.30 1.59 14.16
N LYS A 244 -26.43 1.53 15.20
CA LYS A 244 -26.67 2.20 16.50
C LYS A 244 -26.89 3.71 16.36
N ASN A 245 -26.31 4.35 15.33
CA ASN A 245 -26.40 5.81 15.14
C ASN A 245 -27.30 6.20 13.96
N ASN A 246 -28.16 5.32 13.45
CA ASN A 246 -29.13 5.56 12.37
C ASN A 246 -28.50 6.13 11.07
N LEU A 247 -27.24 5.70 10.74
CA LEU A 247 -26.50 6.19 9.60
C LEU A 247 -26.62 5.29 8.34
N ASN A 248 -27.50 4.28 8.35
CA ASN A 248 -27.62 3.27 7.28
C ASN A 248 -27.99 3.88 5.92
N SER A 249 -28.79 4.93 5.90
CA SER A 249 -29.18 5.62 4.66
C SER A 249 -28.01 6.39 4.03
N SER A 250 -27.04 6.84 4.84
CA SER A 250 -25.94 7.73 4.41
C SER A 250 -24.58 7.03 4.33
N ILE A 251 -24.39 5.89 5.01
CA ILE A 251 -23.11 5.17 5.05
C ILE A 251 -23.29 3.72 4.61
N LYS A 252 -22.48 3.27 3.65
CA LYS A 252 -22.47 1.89 3.16
C LYS A 252 -21.08 1.28 3.29
N VAL A 253 -20.99 0.08 3.87
CA VAL A 253 -19.75 -0.73 3.90
C VAL A 253 -19.92 -1.89 2.94
N THR A 254 -18.97 -2.06 2.02
CA THR A 254 -18.98 -3.16 1.05
C THR A 254 -17.68 -3.95 1.13
N ASP A 255 -17.71 -5.20 0.68
CA ASP A 255 -16.53 -6.04 0.61
C ASP A 255 -15.51 -5.53 -0.39
N PHE A 256 -14.32 -6.09 -0.32
CA PHE A 256 -13.23 -5.81 -1.25
C PHE A 256 -13.70 -5.84 -2.71
N LYS A 257 -13.28 -4.84 -3.48
CA LYS A 257 -13.52 -4.75 -4.92
C LYS A 257 -12.19 -4.86 -5.66
N LYS A 258 -12.10 -5.80 -6.61
CA LYS A 258 -10.91 -5.96 -7.45
C LYS A 258 -10.59 -4.69 -8.25
N ASN A 259 -11.62 -3.98 -8.70
CA ASN A 259 -11.52 -2.67 -9.32
C ASN A 259 -12.34 -1.62 -8.55
N PRO A 260 -11.75 -0.85 -7.64
CA PRO A 260 -12.46 0.18 -6.89
C PRO A 260 -12.55 1.52 -7.63
N PHE A 261 -11.83 1.70 -8.75
CA PHE A 261 -11.68 2.98 -9.42
C PHE A 261 -12.99 3.59 -9.97
N PRO A 262 -13.97 2.82 -10.51
CA PRO A 262 -15.24 3.39 -10.91
C PRO A 262 -16.03 4.00 -9.75
N TYR A 263 -15.92 3.40 -8.54
CA TYR A 263 -16.53 3.95 -7.33
C TYR A 263 -15.82 5.24 -6.91
N LEU A 264 -14.48 5.23 -6.89
CA LEU A 264 -13.65 6.37 -6.56
C LEU A 264 -13.89 7.54 -7.56
N LYS A 265 -14.04 7.24 -8.86
CA LYS A 265 -14.34 8.27 -9.87
C LYS A 265 -15.67 8.99 -9.61
N LYS A 266 -16.67 8.31 -9.05
CA LYS A 266 -18.00 8.89 -8.74
C LYS A 266 -18.04 9.67 -7.43
N THR A 267 -16.94 9.78 -6.67
CA THR A 267 -16.89 10.54 -5.40
C THR A 267 -16.42 11.96 -5.59
N ASN A 268 -16.61 12.79 -4.57
CA ASN A 268 -16.05 14.12 -4.47
C ASN A 268 -14.72 14.10 -3.69
N ALA A 269 -14.61 13.31 -2.62
CA ALA A 269 -13.41 13.22 -1.81
C ALA A 269 -13.11 11.78 -1.35
N PHE A 270 -11.81 11.49 -1.19
CA PHE A 270 -11.29 10.26 -0.61
C PHE A 270 -10.77 10.55 0.81
N ILE A 271 -11.05 9.66 1.76
CA ILE A 271 -10.62 9.82 3.16
C ILE A 271 -9.70 8.67 3.56
N LEU A 272 -8.54 8.99 4.17
CA LEU A 272 -7.63 8.04 4.79
C LEU A 272 -7.46 8.37 6.28
N SER A 273 -7.81 7.44 7.17
CA SER A 273 -7.76 7.61 8.64
C SER A 273 -6.70 6.76 9.33
N SER A 274 -5.74 6.26 8.58
CA SER A 274 -4.74 5.30 9.08
C SER A 274 -3.93 5.84 10.24
N ILE A 275 -3.52 4.93 11.16
CA ILE A 275 -2.63 5.22 12.28
C ILE A 275 -1.16 5.21 11.83
N PHE A 276 -0.81 4.36 10.87
CA PHE A 276 0.51 4.33 10.24
C PHE A 276 0.40 3.78 8.81
N GLU A 277 1.26 4.26 7.94
CA GLU A 277 1.38 3.83 6.53
C GLU A 277 2.86 3.65 6.13
N GLY A 278 3.05 3.11 4.95
CA GLY A 278 4.25 3.34 4.18
C GLY A 278 4.02 4.47 3.18
N LEU A 279 3.94 4.14 1.90
CA LEU A 279 3.48 5.05 0.86
C LEU A 279 2.11 4.54 0.35
N PRO A 280 0.98 5.12 0.80
CA PRO A 280 -0.35 4.58 0.50
C PRO A 280 -0.76 4.82 -0.96
N ASN A 281 -0.73 3.78 -1.80
CA ASN A 281 -1.11 3.85 -3.21
C ASN A 281 -2.52 4.41 -3.43
N VAL A 282 -3.43 4.19 -2.48
CA VAL A 282 -4.82 4.68 -2.58
C VAL A 282 -4.91 6.21 -2.62
N ILE A 283 -3.96 6.93 -2.02
CA ILE A 283 -3.85 8.40 -2.16
C ILE A 283 -3.44 8.76 -3.59
N LEU A 284 -2.42 8.09 -4.14
CA LEU A 284 -1.97 8.29 -5.52
C LEU A 284 -3.10 8.01 -6.52
N GLU A 285 -3.87 6.95 -6.28
CA GLU A 285 -5.04 6.56 -7.07
C GLU A 285 -6.14 7.63 -7.03
N ALA A 286 -6.42 8.19 -5.84
CA ALA A 286 -7.40 9.26 -5.66
C ALA A 286 -6.98 10.56 -6.37
N LEU A 287 -5.72 10.95 -6.21
CA LEU A 287 -5.14 12.12 -6.90
C LEU A 287 -5.14 11.95 -8.43
N THR A 288 -4.84 10.73 -8.93
CA THR A 288 -4.91 10.42 -10.38
C THR A 288 -6.31 10.64 -10.94
N LEU A 289 -7.34 10.32 -10.17
CA LEU A 289 -8.75 10.56 -10.55
C LEU A 289 -9.24 11.97 -10.16
N LYS A 290 -8.32 12.88 -9.81
CA LYS A 290 -8.60 14.27 -9.43
C LYS A 290 -9.63 14.37 -8.30
N LYS A 291 -9.49 13.53 -7.26
CA LYS A 291 -10.32 13.60 -6.05
C LYS A 291 -9.58 14.31 -4.95
N LEU A 292 -10.32 15.16 -4.19
CA LEU A 292 -9.73 15.72 -2.98
C LEU A 292 -9.38 14.57 -2.02
N VAL A 293 -8.19 14.64 -1.46
CA VAL A 293 -7.74 13.70 -0.43
C VAL A 293 -7.81 14.38 0.93
N ILE A 294 -8.46 13.72 1.90
CA ILE A 294 -8.46 14.11 3.31
C ILE A 294 -7.76 12.98 4.07
N SER A 295 -6.57 13.22 4.60
CA SER A 295 -5.74 12.18 5.21
C SER A 295 -5.33 12.53 6.63
N SER A 296 -5.23 11.48 7.49
CA SER A 296 -4.55 11.62 8.78
C SER A 296 -3.09 12.01 8.56
N ASP A 297 -2.51 12.72 9.54
CA ASP A 297 -1.08 13.04 9.59
C ASP A 297 -0.24 11.89 10.15
N CYS A 298 -0.67 10.66 9.90
CA CYS A 298 0.05 9.47 10.38
C CYS A 298 1.50 9.43 9.86
N PRO A 299 2.40 8.80 10.61
CA PRO A 299 3.81 8.68 10.22
C PRO A 299 3.97 8.08 8.85
N THR A 300 4.86 8.68 8.06
CA THR A 300 5.31 8.33 6.71
C THR A 300 4.24 8.32 5.61
N GLY A 301 4.61 8.79 4.45
CA GLY A 301 3.88 8.67 3.19
C GLY A 301 2.76 9.68 2.94
N PRO A 302 1.67 9.77 3.72
CA PRO A 302 0.56 10.66 3.40
C PRO A 302 0.96 12.13 3.27
N LYS A 303 1.71 12.66 4.24
CA LYS A 303 2.22 14.05 4.19
C LYS A 303 3.13 14.28 2.99
N GLU A 304 4.03 13.33 2.72
CA GLU A 304 4.95 13.41 1.59
C GLU A 304 4.20 13.38 0.25
N ILE A 305 3.19 12.52 0.08
CA ILE A 305 2.38 12.49 -1.14
C ILE A 305 1.63 13.80 -1.32
N LEU A 306 1.01 14.30 -0.25
CA LEU A 306 0.18 15.51 -0.25
C LEU A 306 1.00 16.81 -0.16
N ASP A 307 2.33 16.72 -0.31
CA ASP A 307 3.22 17.87 -0.27
C ASP A 307 2.95 18.77 0.96
N HIS A 308 2.94 18.13 2.14
CA HIS A 308 2.69 18.77 3.45
C HIS A 308 1.37 19.57 3.53
N GLY A 309 0.33 19.10 2.84
CA GLY A 309 -1.00 19.70 2.85
C GLY A 309 -1.31 20.61 1.65
N LYS A 310 -0.34 20.90 0.78
CA LYS A 310 -0.56 21.67 -0.45
C LYS A 310 -1.37 20.88 -1.50
N GLY A 311 -1.34 19.54 -1.46
CA GLY A 311 -2.03 18.65 -2.39
C GLY A 311 -3.27 17.93 -1.82
N GLY A 312 -3.73 18.32 -0.62
CA GLY A 312 -4.90 17.75 0.05
C GLY A 312 -5.03 18.24 1.49
N LEU A 313 -6.08 17.85 2.16
CA LEU A 313 -6.33 18.23 3.56
C LEU A 313 -5.70 17.19 4.50
N ILE A 314 -4.98 17.65 5.50
CA ILE A 314 -4.36 16.81 6.54
C ILE A 314 -5.06 17.11 7.87
N PHE A 315 -5.45 16.05 8.59
CA PHE A 315 -6.04 16.16 9.93
C PHE A 315 -5.20 15.40 10.96
N LYS A 316 -5.28 15.83 12.22
CA LYS A 316 -4.55 15.23 13.33
C LYS A 316 -5.00 13.79 13.55
N MET A 317 -4.05 12.86 13.55
CA MET A 317 -4.28 11.44 13.75
C MET A 317 -5.10 11.17 15.03
N ASN A 318 -6.02 10.22 14.96
CA ASN A 318 -6.92 9.83 16.07
C ASN A 318 -7.83 10.98 16.57
N ASN A 319 -8.08 12.02 15.77
CA ASN A 319 -8.94 13.15 16.13
C ASN A 319 -10.14 13.24 15.16
N GLU A 320 -11.31 12.75 15.60
CA GLU A 320 -12.55 12.79 14.81
C GLU A 320 -13.10 14.21 14.63
N PHE A 321 -12.85 15.11 15.54
CA PHE A 321 -13.27 16.52 15.43
C PHE A 321 -12.45 17.25 14.37
N ASP A 322 -11.15 16.99 14.28
CA ASP A 322 -10.34 17.62 13.25
C ASP A 322 -10.69 17.07 11.85
N LEU A 323 -10.95 15.76 11.72
CA LEU A 323 -11.48 15.20 10.48
C LEU A 323 -12.83 15.85 10.11
N TYR A 324 -13.74 15.98 11.08
CA TYR A 324 -15.02 16.69 10.88
C TYR A 324 -14.79 18.12 10.36
N LYS A 325 -13.89 18.90 10.98
CA LYS A 325 -13.53 20.25 10.51
C LYS A 325 -13.02 20.26 9.08
N LYS A 326 -12.20 19.28 8.67
CA LYS A 326 -11.70 19.17 7.29
C LYS A 326 -12.81 18.80 6.30
N ILE A 327 -13.77 17.98 6.71
CA ILE A 327 -14.97 17.67 5.90
C ILE A 327 -15.81 18.94 5.69
N ILE A 328 -16.07 19.71 6.75
CA ILE A 328 -16.79 21.00 6.65
C ILE A 328 -16.04 21.99 5.78
N PHE A 329 -14.71 22.10 5.93
CA PHE A 329 -13.89 22.95 5.08
C PHE A 329 -14.06 22.59 3.60
N PHE A 330 -13.98 21.29 3.26
CA PHE A 330 -14.20 20.81 1.90
C PHE A 330 -15.57 21.21 1.35
N ILE A 331 -16.63 21.01 2.13
CA ILE A 331 -18.02 21.31 1.73
C ILE A 331 -18.19 22.82 1.46
N LYS A 332 -17.64 23.67 2.33
CA LYS A 332 -17.80 25.14 2.26
C LYS A 332 -16.83 25.83 1.28
N ASN A 333 -15.68 25.22 0.97
CA ASN A 333 -14.58 25.88 0.25
C ASN A 333 -14.23 25.16 -1.06
N LYS A 334 -15.17 25.12 -2.01
CA LYS A 334 -15.00 24.41 -3.30
C LYS A 334 -13.75 24.89 -4.06
N SER A 335 -13.60 26.20 -4.29
CA SER A 335 -12.47 26.75 -5.04
C SER A 335 -11.10 26.43 -4.40
N LYS A 336 -10.97 26.55 -3.07
CA LYS A 336 -9.75 26.18 -2.36
C LYS A 336 -9.47 24.66 -2.49
N SER A 337 -10.51 23.84 -2.42
CA SER A 337 -10.39 22.39 -2.58
C SER A 337 -9.93 22.00 -3.99
N GLU A 338 -10.40 22.67 -5.02
CA GLU A 338 -9.97 22.48 -6.41
C GLU A 338 -8.48 22.85 -6.62
N LYS A 339 -8.01 23.92 -5.98
CA LYS A 339 -6.58 24.30 -5.98
C LYS A 339 -5.72 23.19 -5.36
N LEU A 340 -6.12 22.62 -4.22
CA LEU A 340 -5.44 21.51 -3.57
C LEU A 340 -5.39 20.26 -4.49
N VAL A 341 -6.51 19.92 -5.12
CA VAL A 341 -6.59 18.79 -6.07
C VAL A 341 -5.64 19.00 -7.25
N ARG A 342 -5.62 20.19 -7.85
CA ARG A 342 -4.73 20.53 -8.96
C ARG A 342 -3.26 20.38 -8.56
N HIS A 343 -2.88 20.94 -7.41
CA HIS A 343 -1.52 20.81 -6.88
C HIS A 343 -1.15 19.35 -6.68
N GLY A 344 -1.98 18.57 -5.96
CA GLY A 344 -1.74 17.15 -5.71
C GLY A 344 -1.59 16.33 -6.99
N TYR A 345 -2.44 16.59 -7.99
CA TYR A 345 -2.36 15.94 -9.31
C TYR A 345 -1.03 16.25 -10.03
N ASN A 346 -0.62 17.53 -10.06
CA ASN A 346 0.62 17.95 -10.71
C ASN A 346 1.86 17.32 -10.04
N ARG A 347 1.82 17.14 -8.72
CA ARG A 347 2.92 16.52 -7.96
C ARG A 347 3.04 15.01 -8.17
N LEU A 348 2.11 14.36 -8.88
CA LEU A 348 2.19 12.94 -9.23
C LEU A 348 3.35 12.59 -10.20
N THR A 349 3.98 13.57 -10.83
CA THR A 349 5.18 13.35 -11.66
C THR A 349 6.34 12.68 -10.90
N ARG A 350 6.40 12.88 -9.55
CA ARG A 350 7.38 12.21 -8.68
C ARG A 350 7.23 10.68 -8.67
N PHE A 351 6.02 10.19 -8.92
CA PHE A 351 5.66 8.77 -8.91
C PHE A 351 5.62 8.19 -10.33
N ASP A 352 6.34 8.81 -11.26
CA ASP A 352 6.37 8.39 -12.66
C ASP A 352 6.65 6.89 -12.79
N TYR A 353 5.85 6.23 -13.60
CA TYR A 353 5.84 4.78 -13.75
C TYR A 353 7.19 4.27 -14.27
N GLN A 354 7.63 4.82 -15.40
CA GLN A 354 8.81 4.35 -16.09
C GLN A 354 10.10 4.68 -15.30
N LYS A 355 10.23 5.93 -14.87
CA LYS A 355 11.40 6.41 -14.11
C LYS A 355 11.65 5.59 -12.84
N ASN A 356 10.60 5.33 -12.07
CA ASN A 356 10.74 4.56 -10.82
C ASN A 356 11.04 3.07 -11.09
N LEU A 357 10.55 2.49 -12.19
CA LEU A 357 10.89 1.12 -12.57
C LEU A 357 12.33 0.98 -13.07
N GLU A 358 12.84 1.95 -13.80
CA GLU A 358 14.23 2.00 -14.23
C GLU A 358 15.22 2.07 -13.05
N GLU A 359 14.85 2.75 -11.96
CA GLU A 359 15.68 2.76 -10.75
C GLU A 359 15.80 1.36 -10.13
N TYR A 360 14.73 0.52 -10.16
CA TYR A 360 14.83 -0.89 -9.77
C TYR A 360 15.79 -1.65 -10.67
N LEU A 361 15.72 -1.44 -11.98
CA LEU A 361 16.60 -2.09 -12.95
C LEU A 361 18.08 -1.72 -12.71
N LYS A 362 18.39 -0.43 -12.49
CA LYS A 362 19.73 0.04 -12.15
C LYS A 362 20.28 -0.62 -10.89
N ILE A 363 19.46 -0.71 -9.82
CA ILE A 363 19.87 -1.33 -8.56
C ILE A 363 20.14 -2.82 -8.73
N LEU A 364 19.33 -3.52 -9.51
CA LEU A 364 19.47 -4.96 -9.72
C LEU A 364 20.62 -5.30 -10.68
N ASN A 365 21.03 -4.39 -11.55
CA ASN A 365 22.15 -4.58 -12.46
C ASN A 365 23.52 -4.28 -11.80
N SER A 366 23.58 -3.42 -10.80
CA SER A 366 24.78 -3.17 -10.00
C SER A 366 25.02 -4.32 -9.02
#